data_ef91137cca53fc4f1d5c6862dbe17cdf
#
_entry.id   ef91137cca53fc4f1d5c6862dbe17cdf
#
_cell.length_a   1.000
_cell.length_b   1.000
_cell.length_c   1.000
_cell.angle_alpha   90.00
_cell.angle_beta   90.00
_cell.angle_gamma   90.00
#
_symmetry.space_group_name_H-M   'P 1'
#
loop_
_entity.id
_entity.type
_entity.pdbx_description
1 polymer ?
#
loop_
_entity_poly.entity_id
_entity_poly.type
_entity_poly.pdbx_seq_one_letter_code
_entity_poly.pdbx_strand_id
1 'polypeptide(L)'
;MKTAYIDVDGYWGISICYNYDVSNPEDEHTLWGYMRSFGMKERSINKALNILSNYNTGMCVSNNDVRMSGIFISKATSPSEWWSSCLHELRHSAQAIIDYYGADWGEDDAYLTGFLTKRAVEILGEPCR
;
A
#
# COMPACT_ATOMS: atom_id res chain seq x y z
N MET A 1 6.39 1.58 -13.81
CA MET A 1 5.92 1.33 -12.43
C MET A 1 7.03 1.64 -11.45
N LYS A 2 6.69 2.20 -10.32
CA LYS A 2 7.62 2.50 -9.23
C LYS A 2 7.22 1.75 -7.97
N THR A 3 8.21 1.43 -7.15
CA THR A 3 8.01 0.79 -5.86
C THR A 3 8.81 1.51 -4.78
N ALA A 4 8.26 1.54 -3.57
CA ALA A 4 8.94 2.05 -2.38
C ALA A 4 8.75 1.05 -1.25
N TYR A 5 9.64 1.06 -0.28
CA TYR A 5 9.60 0.12 0.85
C TYR A 5 9.80 0.86 2.16
N ILE A 6 8.94 0.57 3.12
CA ILE A 6 9.07 1.06 4.49
C ILE A 6 9.36 -0.12 5.41
N ASP A 7 10.50 -0.06 6.10
CA ASP A 7 10.81 -1.01 7.17
C ASP A 7 10.29 -0.44 8.49
N VAL A 8 9.45 -1.21 9.17
CA VAL A 8 8.88 -0.83 10.46
C VAL A 8 9.69 -1.54 11.55
N ASP A 9 10.86 -0.99 11.88
CA ASP A 9 11.77 -1.43 12.93
C ASP A 9 12.10 -2.94 12.87
N GLY A 10 12.17 -3.52 11.67
CA GLY A 10 12.53 -4.91 11.45
C GLY A 10 11.43 -5.93 11.74
N TYR A 11 10.25 -5.50 12.23
CA TYR A 11 9.17 -6.45 12.56
C TYR A 11 8.01 -6.43 11.56
N TRP A 12 7.96 -5.49 10.65
CA TRP A 12 6.95 -5.43 9.58
C TRP A 12 7.51 -4.69 8.38
N GLY A 13 7.13 -5.11 7.17
CA GLY A 13 7.52 -4.43 5.94
C GLY A 13 6.30 -3.94 5.18
N ILE A 14 6.40 -2.75 4.57
CA ILE A 14 5.35 -2.20 3.73
C ILE A 14 5.93 -1.88 2.36
N SER A 15 5.38 -2.52 1.33
CA SER A 15 5.75 -2.26 -0.07
C SER A 15 4.67 -1.40 -0.72
N ILE A 16 5.06 -0.32 -1.39
CA ILE A 16 4.14 0.59 -2.06
C ILE A 16 4.43 0.55 -3.55
N CYS A 17 3.44 0.13 -4.35
CA CYS A 17 3.50 0.13 -5.81
C CYS A 17 2.67 1.28 -6.35
N TYR A 18 3.24 2.08 -7.25
CA TYR A 18 2.57 3.24 -7.81
C TYR A 18 3.10 3.59 -9.20
N ASN A 19 2.50 4.58 -9.84
CA ASN A 19 2.89 5.06 -11.16
C ASN A 19 2.90 3.93 -12.20
N TYR A 20 1.80 3.17 -12.25
CA TYR A 20 1.58 2.09 -13.19
C TYR A 20 0.31 2.34 -14.00
N ASP A 21 0.19 1.62 -15.10
CA ASP A 21 -0.99 1.65 -15.96
C ASP A 21 -1.58 0.24 -16.02
N VAL A 22 -2.77 0.04 -15.44
CA VAL A 22 -3.44 -1.26 -15.39
C VAL A 22 -3.77 -1.78 -16.80
N SER A 23 -3.95 -0.88 -17.77
CA SER A 23 -4.19 -1.27 -19.17
C SER A 23 -2.93 -1.72 -19.90
N ASN A 24 -1.74 -1.49 -19.32
CA ASN A 24 -0.47 -1.96 -19.87
C ASN A 24 -0.25 -3.42 -19.44
N PRO A 25 -0.09 -4.37 -20.38
CA PRO A 25 0.07 -5.79 -20.04
C PRO A 25 1.27 -6.10 -19.14
N GLU A 26 2.37 -5.37 -19.28
CA GLU A 26 3.56 -5.58 -18.43
C GLU A 26 3.29 -5.15 -16.99
N ASP A 27 2.69 -3.98 -16.80
CA ASP A 27 2.33 -3.47 -15.48
C ASP A 27 1.27 -4.39 -14.83
N GLU A 28 0.27 -4.80 -15.58
CA GLU A 28 -0.74 -5.74 -15.10
C GLU A 28 -0.10 -7.05 -14.63
N HIS A 29 0.79 -7.62 -15.43
CA HIS A 29 1.49 -8.86 -15.10
C HIS A 29 2.32 -8.70 -13.82
N THR A 30 3.03 -7.59 -13.68
CA THR A 30 3.84 -7.31 -12.49
C THR A 30 2.97 -7.16 -11.24
N LEU A 31 1.86 -6.44 -11.34
CA LEU A 31 0.90 -6.29 -10.25
C LEU A 31 0.32 -7.64 -9.83
N TRP A 32 -0.01 -8.50 -10.80
CA TRP A 32 -0.45 -9.88 -10.55
C TRP A 32 0.55 -10.63 -9.68
N GLY A 33 1.84 -10.57 -10.05
CA GLY A 33 2.90 -11.23 -9.31
C GLY A 33 3.00 -10.73 -7.87
N TYR A 34 2.95 -9.42 -7.67
CA TYR A 34 2.96 -8.84 -6.32
C TYR A 34 1.77 -9.29 -5.50
N MET A 35 0.56 -9.18 -6.05
CA MET A 35 -0.66 -9.54 -5.34
C MET A 35 -0.68 -11.04 -4.98
N ARG A 36 -0.20 -11.89 -5.88
CA ARG A 36 -0.04 -13.32 -5.61
C ARG A 36 0.96 -13.57 -4.47
N SER A 37 2.04 -12.83 -4.42
CA SER A 37 3.05 -12.98 -3.37
C SER A 37 2.50 -12.63 -1.98
N PHE A 38 1.48 -11.78 -1.92
CA PHE A 38 0.77 -11.46 -0.66
C PHE A 38 -0.35 -12.46 -0.34
N GLY A 39 -0.51 -13.51 -1.14
CA GLY A 39 -1.49 -14.57 -0.89
C GLY A 39 -2.87 -14.32 -1.47
N MET A 40 -3.03 -13.32 -2.34
CA MET A 40 -4.31 -13.05 -2.97
C MET A 40 -4.66 -14.12 -3.99
N LYS A 41 -5.93 -14.51 -4.03
CA LYS A 41 -6.47 -15.45 -5.00
C LYS A 41 -6.83 -14.72 -6.31
N GLU A 42 -6.86 -15.46 -7.41
CA GLU A 42 -7.16 -14.93 -8.76
C GLU A 42 -8.39 -14.03 -8.79
N ARG A 43 -9.50 -14.49 -8.19
CA ARG A 43 -10.75 -13.70 -8.15
C ARG A 43 -10.54 -12.35 -7.46
N SER A 44 -9.83 -12.34 -6.36
CA SER A 44 -9.54 -11.12 -5.59
C SER A 44 -8.61 -10.19 -6.36
N ILE A 45 -7.62 -10.73 -7.06
CA ILE A 45 -6.71 -9.96 -7.89
C ILE A 45 -7.46 -9.28 -9.03
N ASN A 46 -8.31 -10.01 -9.74
CA ASN A 46 -9.11 -9.45 -10.84
C ASN A 46 -10.00 -8.31 -10.36
N LYS A 47 -10.63 -8.47 -9.20
CA LYS A 47 -11.46 -7.44 -8.58
C LYS A 47 -10.61 -6.21 -8.21
N ALA A 48 -9.42 -6.43 -7.63
CA ALA A 48 -8.49 -5.37 -7.27
C ALA A 48 -8.04 -4.57 -8.49
N LEU A 49 -7.64 -5.24 -9.56
CA LEU A 49 -7.20 -4.59 -10.79
C LEU A 49 -8.32 -3.74 -11.41
N ASN A 50 -9.56 -4.22 -11.32
CA ASN A 50 -10.71 -3.45 -11.80
C ASN A 50 -10.89 -2.16 -10.98
N ILE A 51 -10.75 -2.21 -9.66
CA ILE A 51 -10.80 -1.03 -8.80
C ILE A 51 -9.66 -0.06 -9.14
N LEU A 52 -8.45 -0.58 -9.28
CA LEU A 52 -7.25 0.23 -9.55
C LEU A 52 -7.22 0.81 -10.97
N SER A 53 -8.11 0.39 -11.86
CA SER A 53 -8.28 1.01 -13.18
C SER A 53 -8.95 2.40 -13.10
N ASN A 54 -9.54 2.74 -11.97
CA ASN A 54 -10.13 4.04 -11.72
C ASN A 54 -9.11 4.99 -11.08
N TYR A 55 -9.17 6.28 -11.42
CA TYR A 55 -8.32 7.28 -10.78
C TYR A 55 -8.67 7.45 -9.30
N ASN A 56 -7.69 7.90 -8.52
CA ASN A 56 -7.85 8.26 -7.11
C ASN A 56 -8.32 7.08 -6.25
N THR A 57 -7.83 5.88 -6.57
CA THR A 57 -8.11 4.67 -5.79
C THR A 57 -6.82 4.07 -5.25
N GLY A 58 -6.97 3.21 -4.28
CA GLY A 58 -5.86 2.43 -3.74
C GLY A 58 -6.38 1.18 -3.08
N MET A 59 -5.47 0.30 -2.71
CA MET A 59 -5.79 -0.86 -1.88
C MET A 59 -4.60 -1.27 -1.04
N CYS A 60 -4.90 -1.94 0.06
CA CYS A 60 -3.90 -2.53 0.96
C CYS A 60 -4.23 -3.99 1.18
N VAL A 61 -3.23 -4.84 1.09
CA VAL A 61 -3.32 -6.24 1.48
C VAL A 61 -2.22 -6.53 2.49
N SER A 62 -2.55 -7.21 3.57
CA SER A 62 -1.58 -7.58 4.59
C SER A 62 -1.53 -9.10 4.74
N ASN A 63 -0.31 -9.62 4.90
CA ASN A 63 -0.07 -11.03 5.13
C ASN A 63 0.66 -11.20 6.46
N ASN A 64 -0.05 -11.73 7.46
CA ASN A 64 0.49 -11.90 8.81
C ASN A 64 1.59 -12.96 8.88
N ASP A 65 1.56 -13.96 8.00
CA ASP A 65 2.54 -15.05 8.02
C ASP A 65 3.95 -14.54 7.70
N VAL A 66 4.06 -13.55 6.83
CA VAL A 66 5.34 -12.93 6.45
C VAL A 66 5.52 -11.53 7.03
N ARG A 67 4.54 -11.02 7.75
CA ARG A 67 4.54 -9.70 8.39
C ARG A 67 4.85 -8.59 7.39
N MET A 68 4.06 -8.56 6.33
CA MET A 68 4.19 -7.58 5.25
C MET A 68 2.83 -7.07 4.81
N SER A 69 2.82 -5.81 4.39
CA SER A 69 1.68 -5.20 3.70
C SER A 69 2.10 -4.78 2.29
N GLY A 70 1.19 -4.93 1.34
CA GLY A 70 1.32 -4.41 0.00
C GLY A 70 0.29 -3.30 -0.20
N ILE A 71 0.75 -2.13 -0.63
CA ILE A 71 -0.08 -0.98 -0.95
C ILE A 71 0.04 -0.71 -2.43
N PHE A 72 -1.10 -0.52 -3.08
CA PHE A 72 -1.18 -0.26 -4.52
C PHE A 72 -1.97 1.03 -4.72
N ILE A 73 -1.33 2.03 -5.34
CA ILE A 73 -1.94 3.35 -5.55
C ILE A 73 -2.15 3.56 -7.05
N SER A 74 -3.40 3.78 -7.46
CA SER A 74 -3.73 4.05 -8.85
C SER A 74 -3.27 5.45 -9.29
N LYS A 75 -3.40 5.74 -10.57
CA LYS A 75 -3.18 7.08 -11.09
C LYS A 75 -4.08 8.07 -10.37
N ALA A 76 -3.54 9.24 -10.05
CA ALA A 76 -4.26 10.29 -9.36
C ALA A 76 -4.41 11.52 -10.26
N THR A 77 -5.46 12.29 -10.03
CA THR A 77 -5.74 13.52 -10.77
C THR A 77 -4.93 14.72 -10.25
N SER A 78 -4.34 14.59 -9.06
CA SER A 78 -3.51 15.62 -8.45
C SER A 78 -2.60 15.00 -7.39
N PRO A 79 -1.52 15.71 -6.97
CA PRO A 79 -0.68 15.26 -5.85
C PRO A 79 -1.46 15.06 -4.55
N SER A 80 -2.41 15.94 -4.26
CA SER A 80 -3.22 15.81 -3.04
C SER A 80 -4.12 14.57 -3.07
N GLU A 81 -4.70 14.24 -4.21
CA GLU A 81 -5.49 13.00 -4.37
C GLU A 81 -4.61 11.76 -4.22
N TRP A 82 -3.39 11.79 -4.76
CA TRP A 82 -2.45 10.70 -4.61
C TRP A 82 -2.13 10.46 -3.12
N TRP A 83 -1.80 11.54 -2.40
CA TRP A 83 -1.50 11.45 -0.98
C TRP A 83 -2.70 11.01 -0.16
N SER A 84 -3.90 11.46 -0.52
CA SER A 84 -5.14 11.01 0.13
C SER A 84 -5.27 9.49 0.04
N SER A 85 -5.09 8.93 -1.16
CA SER A 85 -5.14 7.47 -1.36
C SER A 85 -4.03 6.75 -0.60
N CYS A 86 -2.81 7.26 -0.67
CA CYS A 86 -1.65 6.65 -0.01
C CYS A 86 -1.83 6.61 1.51
N LEU A 87 -2.21 7.72 2.14
CA LEU A 87 -2.39 7.78 3.58
C LEU A 87 -3.57 6.92 4.05
N HIS A 88 -4.64 6.84 3.25
CA HIS A 88 -5.74 5.93 3.52
C HIS A 88 -5.26 4.47 3.60
N GLU A 89 -4.44 4.05 2.64
CA GLU A 89 -3.93 2.68 2.60
C GLU A 89 -2.86 2.43 3.68
N LEU A 90 -2.03 3.41 3.98
CA LEU A 90 -1.09 3.33 5.09
C LEU A 90 -1.81 3.13 6.42
N ARG A 91 -2.97 3.77 6.59
CA ARG A 91 -3.81 3.57 7.77
C ARG A 91 -4.29 2.13 7.89
N HIS A 92 -4.71 1.51 6.80
CA HIS A 92 -5.07 0.08 6.80
C HIS A 92 -3.89 -0.81 7.19
N SER A 93 -2.70 -0.48 6.71
CA SER A 93 -1.48 -1.20 7.10
C SER A 93 -1.20 -1.05 8.61
N ALA A 94 -1.34 0.17 9.14
CA ALA A 94 -1.20 0.42 10.58
C ALA A 94 -2.20 -0.41 11.39
N GLN A 95 -3.44 -0.50 10.95
CA GLN A 95 -4.47 -1.32 11.59
C GLN A 95 -4.07 -2.80 11.63
N ALA A 96 -3.56 -3.32 10.52
CA ALA A 96 -3.12 -4.71 10.44
C ALA A 96 -1.98 -4.99 11.42
N ILE A 97 -1.02 -4.10 11.56
CA ILE A 97 0.11 -4.21 12.48
C ILE A 97 -0.38 -4.18 13.93
N ILE A 98 -1.24 -3.22 14.27
CA ILE A 98 -1.81 -3.09 15.62
C ILE A 98 -2.57 -4.35 16.00
N ASP A 99 -3.41 -4.86 15.11
CA ASP A 99 -4.19 -6.09 15.37
C ASP A 99 -3.27 -7.30 15.54
N TYR A 100 -2.25 -7.43 14.71
CA TYR A 100 -1.33 -8.56 14.76
C TYR A 100 -0.57 -8.63 16.10
N TYR A 101 -0.08 -7.49 16.58
CA TYR A 101 0.70 -7.42 17.82
C TYR A 101 -0.14 -7.22 19.07
N GLY A 102 -1.45 -7.03 18.94
CA GLY A 102 -2.33 -6.77 20.07
C GLY A 102 -2.03 -5.45 20.78
N ALA A 103 -1.57 -4.44 20.03
CA ALA A 103 -1.21 -3.14 20.58
C ALA A 103 -2.43 -2.27 20.85
N ASP A 104 -2.21 -1.13 21.51
CA ASP A 104 -3.28 -0.21 21.90
C ASP A 104 -3.76 0.62 20.70
N TRP A 105 -5.05 0.60 20.45
CA TRP A 105 -5.69 1.39 19.39
C TRP A 105 -5.66 2.90 19.66
N GLY A 106 -5.38 3.33 20.86
CA GLY A 106 -5.26 4.75 21.18
C GLY A 106 -3.89 5.30 20.80
N GLU A 107 -2.96 5.22 21.74
CA GLU A 107 -1.66 5.85 21.64
C GLU A 107 -0.74 5.14 20.65
N ASP A 108 -0.69 3.80 20.68
CA ASP A 108 0.18 3.02 19.78
C ASP A 108 -0.21 3.23 18.32
N ASP A 109 -1.50 3.29 18.04
CA ASP A 109 -2.02 3.56 16.70
C ASP A 109 -1.62 4.95 16.22
N ALA A 110 -1.71 5.97 17.07
CA ALA A 110 -1.32 7.33 16.74
C ALA A 110 0.18 7.42 16.43
N TYR A 111 1.03 6.82 17.26
CA TYR A 111 2.48 6.79 17.02
C TYR A 111 2.83 6.06 15.73
N LEU A 112 2.25 4.90 15.49
CA LEU A 112 2.52 4.13 14.29
C LEU A 112 2.08 4.88 13.03
N THR A 113 0.89 5.45 13.03
CA THR A 113 0.38 6.22 11.89
C THR A 113 1.27 7.43 11.59
N GLY A 114 1.71 8.14 12.64
CA GLY A 114 2.64 9.26 12.50
C GLY A 114 3.99 8.82 11.94
N PHE A 115 4.55 7.73 12.44
CA PHE A 115 5.79 7.15 11.94
C PHE A 115 5.69 6.77 10.46
N LEU A 116 4.64 6.06 10.07
CA LEU A 116 4.45 5.63 8.68
C LEU A 116 4.28 6.82 7.74
N THR A 117 3.54 7.84 8.16
CA THR A 117 3.37 9.08 7.38
C THR A 117 4.71 9.77 7.17
N LYS A 118 5.51 9.92 8.23
CA LYS A 118 6.84 10.53 8.15
C LYS A 118 7.75 9.76 7.18
N ARG A 119 7.80 8.44 7.31
CA ARG A 119 8.63 7.60 6.44
C ARG A 119 8.17 7.65 4.99
N ALA A 120 6.86 7.66 4.76
CA ALA A 120 6.31 7.78 3.41
C ALA A 120 6.72 9.10 2.76
N VAL A 121 6.62 10.22 3.47
CA VAL A 121 7.03 11.52 2.96
C VAL A 121 8.53 11.55 2.66
N GLU A 122 9.37 10.99 3.53
CA GLU A 122 10.82 10.95 3.33
C GLU A 122 11.21 10.11 2.10
N ILE A 123 10.56 8.97 1.89
CA ILE A 123 10.92 8.01 0.84
C ILE A 123 10.30 8.39 -0.51
N LEU A 124 9.04 8.79 -0.51
CA LEU A 124 8.29 9.03 -1.74
C LEU A 124 8.51 10.44 -2.31
N GLY A 125 8.71 11.42 -1.43
CA GLY A 125 8.93 12.80 -1.86
C GLY A 125 7.78 13.34 -2.70
N GLU A 126 8.00 13.51 -4.01
CA GLU A 126 7.00 14.00 -4.95
C GLU A 126 6.58 12.89 -5.93
N PRO A 127 5.70 11.96 -5.50
CA PRO A 127 5.41 10.73 -6.25
C PRO A 127 4.67 10.94 -7.56
N CYS A 128 4.07 12.11 -7.76
CA CYS A 128 3.30 12.44 -8.97
C CYS A 128 4.14 13.07 -10.09
N ARG A 129 5.42 13.18 -9.91
CA ARG A 129 6.33 13.68 -10.94
C ARG A 129 6.75 12.61 -11.90
#